data_e68338c942c09a6d2f100eb90eed9c74
#
_entry.id   e68338c942c09a6d2f100eb90eed9c74
#
_cell.length_a   1.000
_cell.length_b   1.000
_cell.length_c   1.000
_cell.angle_alpha   90.00
_cell.angle_beta   90.00
_cell.angle_gamma   90.00
#
_symmetry.space_group_name_H-M   'P 1'
#
loop_
_entity.id
_entity.type
_entity.pdbx_description
1 polymer ?
#
loop_
_entity_poly.entity_id
_entity_poly.type
_entity_poly.pdbx_seq_one_letter_code
_entity_poly.pdbx_strand_id
1 'polypeptide(L)'
;AMEWNDHMKHSRWVAYSYDAITGVKNVTRSDDAWAVDPLLPESMRVDNSWHTNDGFDRGHLCASDDRSFSTEANKQTFYFSNMSPQLNSFNGGYWVTFEQLLNSWVRKDNAFGSVYDKIYVAKGGTLDKLLIDYKGTKAGGDGVMPATDSKGFTSKGLPVPQYYFIAVLAHRANQPV
;
A
#
# COMPACT_ATOMS: atom_id res chain seq x y z
N ALA A 1 1.83 4.93 11.19
CA ALA A 1 1.52 3.80 12.10
C ALA A 1 1.06 2.60 11.29
N MET A 2 1.27 1.40 11.83
CA MET A 2 0.74 0.16 11.24
C MET A 2 0.46 -0.85 12.35
N GLU A 3 -0.38 -1.83 12.06
CA GLU A 3 -0.54 -3.04 12.87
C GLU A 3 -0.03 -4.24 12.08
N TRP A 4 1.08 -4.81 12.53
CA TRP A 4 1.69 -6.00 11.93
C TRP A 4 1.07 -7.28 12.48
N ASN A 5 0.73 -8.20 11.60
CA ASN A 5 0.30 -9.55 11.94
C ASN A 5 1.45 -10.53 11.65
N ASP A 6 2.14 -10.95 12.70
CA ASP A 6 3.29 -11.83 12.55
C ASP A 6 2.95 -13.24 12.03
N HIS A 7 1.78 -13.75 12.35
CA HIS A 7 1.28 -15.03 11.83
C HIS A 7 1.08 -15.01 10.32
N MET A 8 0.54 -13.89 9.81
CA MET A 8 0.23 -13.73 8.40
C MET A 8 1.37 -13.07 7.62
N LYS A 9 2.41 -12.59 8.33
CA LYS A 9 3.51 -11.82 7.72
C LYS A 9 3.01 -10.66 6.84
N HIS A 10 2.01 -9.95 7.34
CA HIS A 10 1.33 -8.89 6.61
C HIS A 10 0.75 -7.84 7.57
N SER A 11 0.76 -6.57 7.19
CA SER A 11 0.10 -5.51 7.96
C SER A 11 -1.42 -5.61 7.83
N ARG A 12 -2.14 -5.55 8.97
CA ARG A 12 -3.60 -5.46 8.97
C ARG A 12 -4.06 -4.14 8.36
N TRP A 13 -3.37 -3.08 8.74
CA TRP A 13 -3.60 -1.73 8.26
C TRP A 13 -2.33 -0.89 8.40
N VAL A 14 -2.26 0.16 7.60
CA VAL A 14 -1.35 1.28 7.77
C VAL A 14 -2.17 2.56 7.91
N ALA A 15 -1.73 3.50 8.76
CA ALA A 15 -2.40 4.77 8.95
C ALA A 15 -1.40 5.93 8.95
N TYR A 16 -1.77 7.03 8.32
CA TYR A 16 -0.95 8.22 8.20
C TYR A 16 -1.82 9.46 8.06
N SER A 17 -1.24 10.61 8.35
CA SER A 17 -1.84 11.90 8.02
C SER A 17 -1.24 12.47 6.75
N TYR A 18 -2.05 13.24 6.03
CA TYR A 18 -1.70 13.87 4.78
C TYR A 18 -2.26 15.29 4.77
N ASP A 19 -1.41 16.29 4.64
CA ASP A 19 -1.72 17.72 4.73
C ASP A 19 -0.83 18.53 3.78
N ALA A 20 -0.94 19.85 3.83
CA ALA A 20 -0.18 20.75 2.96
C ALA A 20 1.35 20.64 3.14
N ILE A 21 1.84 20.13 4.27
CA ILE A 21 3.26 19.94 4.54
C ILE A 21 3.71 18.58 4.01
N THR A 22 2.99 17.53 4.36
CA THR A 22 3.31 16.16 3.97
C THR A 22 2.80 15.80 2.56
N GLY A 23 1.96 16.65 1.97
CA GLY A 23 1.45 16.52 0.62
C GLY A 23 2.35 17.10 -0.47
N VAL A 24 3.37 17.89 -0.11
CA VAL A 24 4.29 18.45 -1.10
C VAL A 24 5.11 17.35 -1.78
N LYS A 25 5.38 17.57 -3.07
CA LYS A 25 6.19 16.66 -3.87
C LYS A 25 7.61 17.22 -4.03
N ASN A 26 8.45 16.98 -3.02
CA ASN A 26 9.84 17.45 -2.99
C ASN A 26 10.82 16.46 -3.61
N VAL A 27 10.43 15.19 -3.70
CA VAL A 27 11.26 14.13 -4.24
C VAL A 27 10.47 13.26 -5.22
N THR A 28 11.17 12.68 -6.17
CA THR A 28 10.63 11.64 -7.05
C THR A 28 10.52 10.31 -6.30
N ARG A 29 9.73 9.38 -6.85
CA ARG A 29 9.68 8.00 -6.36
C ARG A 29 11.09 7.42 -6.28
N SER A 30 11.42 6.80 -5.15
CA SER A 30 12.68 6.09 -4.97
C SER A 30 12.68 4.83 -5.85
N ASP A 31 13.73 4.64 -6.62
CA ASP A 31 13.93 3.44 -7.42
C ASP A 31 14.65 2.38 -6.57
N ASP A 32 14.25 1.12 -6.72
CA ASP A 32 14.85 -0.05 -6.03
C ASP A 32 15.06 0.11 -4.52
N ALA A 33 14.21 0.88 -3.86
CA ALA A 33 14.28 1.14 -2.42
C ALA A 33 13.69 0.00 -1.55
N TRP A 34 13.37 -1.14 -2.15
CA TRP A 34 12.81 -2.30 -1.46
C TRP A 34 13.71 -2.75 -0.31
N ALA A 35 13.16 -2.77 0.88
CA ALA A 35 13.91 -3.07 2.08
C ALA A 35 13.09 -3.79 3.15
N VAL A 36 13.80 -4.54 3.96
CA VAL A 36 13.27 -5.10 5.20
C VAL A 36 12.97 -3.96 6.16
N ASP A 37 11.83 -4.02 6.85
CA ASP A 37 11.47 -3.01 7.84
C ASP A 37 12.37 -3.16 9.08
N PRO A 38 13.23 -2.18 9.38
CA PRO A 38 14.14 -2.25 10.52
C PRO A 38 13.43 -2.12 11.87
N LEU A 39 12.18 -1.62 11.88
CA LEU A 39 11.40 -1.44 13.11
C LEU A 39 10.73 -2.72 13.58
N LEU A 40 10.63 -3.75 12.72
CA LEU A 40 10.14 -5.06 13.11
C LEU A 40 11.28 -5.89 13.73
N PRO A 41 10.99 -6.70 14.76
CA PRO A 41 11.92 -7.73 15.24
C PRO A 41 12.35 -8.64 14.10
N GLU A 42 13.60 -9.08 14.09
CA GLU A 42 14.18 -9.85 12.98
C GLU A 42 13.36 -11.10 12.62
N SER A 43 12.85 -11.83 13.61
CA SER A 43 11.99 -13.01 13.42
C SER A 43 10.64 -12.72 12.76
N MET A 44 10.20 -11.47 12.78
CA MET A 44 8.91 -11.04 12.19
C MET A 44 9.06 -10.51 10.78
N ARG A 45 10.28 -10.21 10.33
CA ARG A 45 10.55 -9.55 9.05
C ARG A 45 10.25 -10.46 7.87
N VAL A 46 9.85 -9.86 6.79
CA VAL A 46 9.81 -10.44 5.44
C VAL A 46 10.78 -9.68 4.55
N ASP A 47 11.34 -10.36 3.59
CA ASP A 47 12.29 -9.81 2.62
C ASP A 47 11.77 -9.93 1.18
N ASN A 48 12.59 -9.56 0.22
CA ASN A 48 12.23 -9.58 -1.18
C ASN A 48 11.83 -10.97 -1.72
N SER A 49 12.34 -12.05 -1.14
CA SER A 49 12.05 -13.41 -1.61
C SER A 49 10.59 -13.82 -1.43
N TRP A 50 9.90 -13.20 -0.45
CA TRP A 50 8.48 -13.41 -0.20
C TRP A 50 7.57 -12.72 -1.22
N HIS A 51 8.08 -11.72 -1.94
CA HIS A 51 7.33 -10.86 -2.86
C HIS A 51 7.80 -10.93 -4.31
N THR A 52 8.41 -12.03 -4.72
CA THR A 52 8.94 -12.20 -6.08
C THR A 52 8.55 -13.53 -6.68
N ASN A 53 8.35 -13.54 -8.00
CA ASN A 53 8.04 -14.74 -8.78
C ASN A 53 6.80 -15.50 -8.27
N ASP A 54 5.76 -14.76 -7.92
CA ASP A 54 4.48 -15.29 -7.45
C ASP A 54 3.27 -14.81 -8.27
N GLY A 55 3.51 -13.93 -9.24
CA GLY A 55 2.49 -13.39 -10.14
C GLY A 55 1.71 -12.20 -9.59
N PHE A 56 2.03 -11.74 -8.38
CA PHE A 56 1.39 -10.60 -7.75
C PHE A 56 2.33 -9.39 -7.73
N ASP A 57 1.75 -8.19 -7.80
CA ASP A 57 2.48 -6.96 -7.58
C ASP A 57 2.77 -6.77 -6.09
N ARG A 58 3.88 -6.11 -5.79
CA ARG A 58 4.17 -5.54 -4.47
C ARG A 58 3.34 -4.27 -4.30
N GLY A 59 2.06 -4.45 -3.97
CA GLY A 59 1.13 -3.34 -3.81
C GLY A 59 1.38 -2.57 -2.52
N HIS A 60 1.58 -1.26 -2.64
CA HIS A 60 1.76 -0.38 -1.49
C HIS A 60 0.44 -0.21 -0.71
N LEU A 61 0.48 -0.33 0.61
CA LEU A 61 -0.63 0.12 1.45
C LEU A 61 -0.58 1.65 1.63
N CYS A 62 0.55 2.20 2.08
CA CYS A 62 0.82 3.63 2.00
C CYS A 62 1.58 3.92 0.71
N ALA A 63 0.97 4.65 -0.22
CA ALA A 63 1.57 4.93 -1.52
C ALA A 63 2.87 5.73 -1.40
N SER A 64 3.85 5.47 -2.27
CA SER A 64 5.10 6.22 -2.27
C SER A 64 4.86 7.70 -2.61
N ASP A 65 3.89 8.00 -3.47
CA ASP A 65 3.54 9.37 -3.81
C ASP A 65 2.94 10.15 -2.62
N ASP A 66 2.26 9.48 -1.68
CA ASP A 66 1.75 10.08 -0.45
C ASP A 66 2.87 10.51 0.51
N ARG A 67 4.11 10.09 0.29
CA ARG A 67 5.28 10.36 1.11
C ARG A 67 6.45 10.98 0.34
N SER A 68 6.12 11.74 -0.71
CA SER A 68 7.12 12.41 -1.56
C SER A 68 7.65 13.73 -0.96
N PHE A 69 7.30 14.06 0.28
CA PHE A 69 7.80 15.28 0.95
C PHE A 69 9.25 15.17 1.41
N SER A 70 9.79 13.98 1.59
CA SER A 70 11.21 13.74 1.88
C SER A 70 11.66 12.38 1.34
N THR A 71 12.95 12.27 1.04
CA THR A 71 13.59 11.03 0.57
C THR A 71 13.41 9.90 1.58
N GLU A 72 13.60 10.19 2.86
CA GLU A 72 13.48 9.20 3.93
C GLU A 72 12.04 8.66 4.03
N ALA A 73 11.06 9.56 4.09
CA ALA A 73 9.65 9.16 4.15
C ALA A 73 9.24 8.35 2.91
N ASN A 74 9.76 8.72 1.73
CA ASN A 74 9.49 7.99 0.50
C ASN A 74 10.12 6.59 0.53
N LYS A 75 11.38 6.44 0.96
CA LYS A 75 12.04 5.13 1.10
C LYS A 75 11.32 4.21 2.08
N GLN A 76 10.80 4.73 3.19
CA GLN A 76 10.06 3.94 4.16
C GLN A 76 8.80 3.29 3.57
N THR A 77 8.20 3.88 2.53
CA THR A 77 7.06 3.25 1.87
C THR A 77 7.42 1.96 1.14
N PHE A 78 8.69 1.71 0.87
CA PHE A 78 9.20 0.49 0.21
C PHE A 78 9.58 -0.63 1.18
N TYR A 79 9.35 -0.45 2.49
CA TYR A 79 9.50 -1.55 3.43
C TYR A 79 8.48 -2.65 3.13
N PHE A 80 8.91 -3.91 3.19
CA PHE A 80 8.03 -5.05 2.91
C PHE A 80 6.86 -5.14 3.88
N SER A 81 6.95 -4.53 5.06
CA SER A 81 5.82 -4.37 5.98
C SER A 81 4.68 -3.50 5.44
N ASN A 82 4.96 -2.65 4.44
CA ASN A 82 3.99 -1.82 3.75
C ASN A 82 3.46 -2.46 2.45
N MET A 83 3.90 -3.68 2.13
CA MET A 83 3.54 -4.38 0.90
C MET A 83 2.43 -5.39 1.12
N SER A 84 1.58 -5.54 0.11
CA SER A 84 0.56 -6.56 0.01
C SER A 84 0.61 -7.20 -1.37
N PRO A 85 0.45 -8.53 -1.50
CA PRO A 85 0.28 -9.15 -2.80
C PRO A 85 -1.01 -8.66 -3.45
N GLN A 86 -0.91 -7.95 -4.56
CA GLN A 86 -2.04 -7.40 -5.30
C GLN A 86 -2.03 -7.88 -6.74
N LEU A 87 -3.20 -8.14 -7.31
CA LEU A 87 -3.32 -8.37 -8.74
C LEU A 87 -2.88 -7.12 -9.50
N ASN A 88 -2.09 -7.26 -10.55
CA ASN A 88 -1.60 -6.16 -11.35
C ASN A 88 -2.73 -5.24 -11.86
N SER A 89 -3.85 -5.82 -12.32
CA SER A 89 -5.02 -5.05 -12.77
C SER A 89 -5.70 -4.25 -11.66
N PHE A 90 -5.63 -4.72 -10.41
CA PHE A 90 -6.15 -4.00 -9.25
C PHE A 90 -5.16 -2.92 -8.81
N ASN A 91 -3.89 -3.26 -8.63
CA ASN A 91 -2.84 -2.34 -8.20
C ASN A 91 -2.69 -1.14 -9.16
N GLY A 92 -2.51 -1.42 -10.45
CA GLY A 92 -2.36 -0.39 -11.49
C GLY A 92 -3.69 0.23 -11.97
N GLY A 93 -4.83 -0.26 -11.50
CA GLY A 93 -6.16 0.22 -11.86
C GLY A 93 -6.86 0.96 -10.73
N TYR A 94 -7.79 0.26 -10.06
CA TYR A 94 -8.62 0.89 -9.01
C TYR A 94 -7.80 1.44 -7.85
N TRP A 95 -6.76 0.73 -7.40
CA TRP A 95 -5.99 1.15 -6.22
C TRP A 95 -5.27 2.47 -6.48
N VAL A 96 -4.53 2.57 -7.58
CA VAL A 96 -3.85 3.82 -7.96
C VAL A 96 -4.83 4.96 -8.21
N THR A 97 -6.03 4.69 -8.73
CA THR A 97 -7.07 5.72 -8.93
C THR A 97 -7.52 6.33 -7.60
N PHE A 98 -7.73 5.50 -6.56
CA PHE A 98 -8.05 6.00 -5.22
C PHE A 98 -6.88 6.76 -4.58
N GLU A 99 -5.64 6.34 -4.80
CA GLU A 99 -4.46 7.08 -4.34
C GLU A 99 -4.36 8.47 -4.98
N GLN A 100 -4.60 8.56 -6.28
CA GLN A 100 -4.65 9.84 -6.98
C GLN A 100 -5.79 10.74 -6.48
N LEU A 101 -6.95 10.15 -6.14
CA LEU A 101 -8.06 10.89 -5.55
C LEU A 101 -7.68 11.49 -4.19
N LEU A 102 -7.06 10.73 -3.29
CA LEU A 102 -6.57 11.23 -2.00
C LEU A 102 -5.56 12.37 -2.18
N ASN A 103 -4.63 12.22 -3.12
CA ASN A 103 -3.69 13.27 -3.48
C ASN A 103 -4.40 14.54 -3.93
N SER A 104 -5.43 14.42 -4.76
CA SER A 104 -6.19 15.56 -5.27
C SER A 104 -6.94 16.32 -4.17
N TRP A 105 -7.26 15.69 -3.07
CA TRP A 105 -7.97 16.33 -1.96
C TRP A 105 -7.08 17.23 -1.10
N VAL A 106 -5.79 17.02 -1.08
CA VAL A 106 -4.85 17.68 -0.17
C VAL A 106 -3.85 18.56 -0.91
N ARG A 107 -3.39 18.15 -2.09
CA ARG A 107 -2.38 18.87 -2.85
C ARG A 107 -2.94 20.15 -3.46
N LYS A 108 -2.19 21.24 -3.26
CA LYS A 108 -2.56 22.57 -3.79
C LYS A 108 -2.20 22.76 -5.26
N ASP A 109 -1.33 21.93 -5.78
CA ASP A 109 -0.82 21.96 -7.15
C ASP A 109 -1.73 21.25 -8.16
N ASN A 110 -2.85 20.68 -7.72
CA ASN A 110 -3.84 20.16 -8.63
C ASN A 110 -4.75 21.28 -9.20
N ALA A 111 -5.36 21.04 -10.37
CA ALA A 111 -6.18 22.01 -11.08
C ALA A 111 -7.41 22.52 -10.28
N PHE A 112 -7.80 21.84 -9.23
CA PHE A 112 -8.97 22.15 -8.39
C PHE A 112 -8.60 22.74 -7.02
N GLY A 113 -7.29 22.91 -6.74
CA GLY A 113 -6.80 23.29 -5.42
C GLY A 113 -7.03 22.19 -4.36
N SER A 114 -6.52 22.41 -3.15
CA SER A 114 -6.78 21.47 -2.05
C SER A 114 -8.23 21.62 -1.56
N VAL A 115 -8.91 20.49 -1.41
CA VAL A 115 -10.28 20.42 -0.87
C VAL A 115 -10.27 20.42 0.65
N TYR A 116 -9.29 19.73 1.25
CA TYR A 116 -9.14 19.61 2.69
C TYR A 116 -7.77 20.09 3.15
N ASP A 117 -7.70 20.64 4.37
CA ASP A 117 -6.44 21.06 4.97
C ASP A 117 -5.61 19.87 5.45
N LYS A 118 -6.30 18.82 5.86
CA LYS A 118 -5.70 17.57 6.35
C LYS A 118 -6.65 16.41 6.19
N ILE A 119 -6.10 15.26 5.83
CA ILE A 119 -6.80 13.99 5.91
C ILE A 119 -6.00 13.00 6.77
N TYR A 120 -6.72 12.14 7.47
CA TYR A 120 -6.17 10.96 8.12
C TYR A 120 -6.65 9.76 7.32
N VAL A 121 -5.72 8.92 6.92
CA VAL A 121 -5.97 7.80 6.02
C VAL A 121 -5.58 6.52 6.72
N ALA A 122 -6.45 5.51 6.69
CA ALA A 122 -6.13 4.15 7.04
C ALA A 122 -6.43 3.24 5.83
N LYS A 123 -5.45 2.42 5.45
CA LYS A 123 -5.54 1.47 4.34
C LYS A 123 -5.16 0.07 4.81
N GLY A 124 -5.81 -0.94 4.26
CA GLY A 124 -5.47 -2.33 4.58
C GLY A 124 -6.16 -3.32 3.67
N GLY A 125 -5.78 -4.58 3.83
CA GLY A 125 -6.43 -5.73 3.21
C GLY A 125 -7.07 -6.63 4.27
N THR A 126 -8.14 -7.34 3.90
CA THR A 126 -8.79 -8.32 4.79
C THR A 126 -7.87 -9.52 5.00
N LEU A 127 -7.54 -9.84 6.26
CA LEU A 127 -6.75 -11.03 6.60
C LEU A 127 -7.61 -12.18 7.11
N ASP A 128 -8.89 -11.95 7.32
CA ASP A 128 -9.92 -12.94 7.64
C ASP A 128 -10.69 -13.42 6.41
N LYS A 129 -10.50 -12.76 5.26
CA LYS A 129 -11.06 -13.14 3.96
C LYS A 129 -9.98 -13.04 2.90
N LEU A 130 -9.45 -14.17 2.49
CA LEU A 130 -8.40 -14.28 1.49
C LEU A 130 -8.95 -14.76 0.16
N LEU A 131 -8.21 -14.49 -0.90
CA LEU A 131 -8.50 -14.93 -2.27
C LEU A 131 -8.08 -16.41 -2.42
N ILE A 132 -8.99 -17.34 -2.09
CA ILE A 132 -8.72 -18.78 -2.08
C ILE A 132 -8.85 -19.43 -3.47
N ASP A 133 -8.03 -20.43 -3.75
CA ASP A 133 -8.05 -21.23 -4.98
C ASP A 133 -8.03 -20.38 -6.27
N TYR A 134 -7.47 -19.18 -6.20
CA TYR A 134 -7.44 -18.26 -7.34
C TYR A 134 -6.47 -18.77 -8.41
N LYS A 135 -6.91 -18.67 -9.65
CA LYS A 135 -6.08 -18.93 -10.85
C LYS A 135 -6.24 -17.77 -11.82
N GLY A 136 -5.18 -16.98 -11.95
CA GLY A 136 -5.14 -15.87 -12.88
C GLY A 136 -5.18 -16.34 -14.33
N THR A 137 -5.71 -15.49 -15.20
CA THR A 137 -5.75 -15.71 -16.65
C THR A 137 -4.70 -14.89 -17.40
N LYS A 138 -3.99 -14.02 -16.69
CA LYS A 138 -2.94 -13.16 -17.22
C LYS A 138 -1.76 -13.14 -16.26
N ALA A 139 -0.56 -13.26 -16.78
CA ALA A 139 0.68 -13.16 -15.98
C ALA A 139 0.81 -11.79 -15.33
N GLY A 140 1.39 -11.77 -14.14
CA GLY A 140 1.80 -10.55 -13.45
C GLY A 140 2.99 -9.86 -14.12
N GLY A 141 3.47 -8.77 -13.52
CA GLY A 141 4.63 -8.02 -14.01
C GLY A 141 5.94 -8.82 -14.01
N ASP A 142 6.03 -9.86 -13.20
CA ASP A 142 7.14 -10.81 -13.13
C ASP A 142 7.06 -11.96 -14.17
N GLY A 143 6.03 -11.96 -15.02
CA GLY A 143 5.81 -13.00 -16.04
C GLY A 143 5.19 -14.28 -15.49
N VAL A 144 4.86 -14.34 -14.19
CA VAL A 144 4.25 -15.50 -13.54
C VAL A 144 2.74 -15.36 -13.50
N MET A 145 2.02 -16.48 -13.61
CA MET A 145 0.56 -16.50 -13.45
C MET A 145 0.22 -16.41 -11.96
N PRO A 146 -0.56 -15.39 -11.52
CA PRO A 146 -0.94 -15.30 -10.14
C PRO A 146 -1.88 -16.43 -9.73
N ALA A 147 -1.53 -17.11 -8.66
CA ALA A 147 -2.33 -18.18 -8.09
C ALA A 147 -2.23 -18.19 -6.57
N THR A 148 -3.30 -18.64 -5.92
CA THR A 148 -3.32 -18.87 -4.48
C THR A 148 -3.71 -20.31 -4.17
N ASP A 149 -3.28 -20.77 -3.02
CA ASP A 149 -3.68 -22.08 -2.49
C ASP A 149 -5.12 -22.06 -1.92
N SER A 150 -5.56 -23.19 -1.38
CA SER A 150 -6.88 -23.36 -0.76
C SER A 150 -7.08 -22.54 0.53
N LYS A 151 -6.04 -21.89 1.02
CA LYS A 151 -6.09 -20.97 2.17
C LYS A 151 -5.92 -19.50 1.76
N GLY A 152 -5.67 -19.22 0.47
CA GLY A 152 -5.50 -17.87 -0.06
C GLY A 152 -4.09 -17.31 0.06
N PHE A 153 -3.07 -18.18 0.09
CA PHE A 153 -1.68 -17.76 0.14
C PHE A 153 -0.99 -17.90 -1.22
N THR A 154 -0.05 -17.01 -1.49
CA THR A 154 0.83 -17.11 -2.67
C THR A 154 1.75 -18.33 -2.53
N SER A 155 2.41 -18.72 -3.62
CA SER A 155 3.46 -19.76 -3.60
C SER A 155 4.62 -19.45 -2.65
N LYS A 156 4.75 -18.21 -2.20
CA LYS A 156 5.77 -17.74 -1.24
C LYS A 156 5.26 -17.69 0.21
N GLY A 157 3.97 -17.98 0.43
CA GLY A 157 3.37 -18.03 1.77
C GLY A 157 2.82 -16.69 2.27
N LEU A 158 2.67 -15.69 1.43
CA LEU A 158 1.99 -14.45 1.80
C LEU A 158 0.48 -14.56 1.55
N PRO A 159 -0.37 -14.03 2.46
CA PRO A 159 -1.80 -13.98 2.26
C PRO A 159 -2.15 -13.00 1.16
N VAL A 160 -3.11 -13.34 0.34
CA VAL A 160 -3.68 -12.46 -0.68
C VAL A 160 -5.06 -11.99 -0.21
N PRO A 161 -5.21 -10.74 0.26
CA PRO A 161 -6.51 -10.22 0.69
C PRO A 161 -7.51 -10.25 -0.46
N GLN A 162 -8.74 -10.72 -0.17
CA GLN A 162 -9.83 -10.70 -1.14
C GLN A 162 -10.38 -9.30 -1.33
N TYR A 163 -10.35 -8.46 -0.26
CA TYR A 163 -10.84 -7.09 -0.27
C TYR A 163 -9.80 -6.15 0.32
N TYR A 164 -9.82 -4.92 -0.16
CA TYR A 164 -9.04 -3.83 0.38
C TYR A 164 -9.96 -2.70 0.81
N PHE A 165 -9.54 -1.93 1.78
CA PHE A 165 -10.27 -0.77 2.26
C PHE A 165 -9.38 0.47 2.33
N ILE A 166 -10.02 1.61 2.18
CA ILE A 166 -9.46 2.94 2.45
C ILE A 166 -10.47 3.67 3.31
N ALA A 167 -10.11 4.01 4.53
CA ALA A 167 -10.90 4.85 5.42
C ALA A 167 -10.24 6.22 5.53
N VAL A 168 -11.04 7.28 5.40
CA VAL A 168 -10.55 8.65 5.42
C VAL A 168 -11.36 9.48 6.40
N LEU A 169 -10.66 10.18 7.29
CA LEU A 169 -11.23 11.27 8.07
C LEU A 169 -10.63 12.56 7.54
N ALA A 170 -11.48 13.45 7.02
CA ALA A 170 -11.07 14.70 6.41
C ALA A 170 -11.37 15.88 7.35
N HIS A 171 -10.47 16.87 7.36
CA HIS A 171 -10.60 18.10 8.12
C HIS A 171 -10.49 19.30 7.17
N ARG A 172 -11.42 20.24 7.33
CA ARG A 172 -11.39 21.55 6.67
C ARG A 172 -11.52 22.63 7.75
N ALA A 173 -10.56 23.56 7.81
CA ALA A 173 -10.63 24.66 8.77
C ALA A 173 -11.90 25.49 8.53
N ASN A 174 -12.53 25.89 9.63
CA ASN A 174 -13.73 26.76 9.64
C ASN A 174 -15.00 26.18 8.97
N GLN A 175 -15.06 24.87 8.75
CA GLN A 175 -16.33 24.21 8.43
C GLN A 175 -16.56 23.05 9.40
N PRO A 176 -17.72 22.99 10.06
CA PRO A 176 -18.10 21.80 10.81
C PRO A 176 -18.20 20.61 9.84
N VAL A 177 -17.65 19.48 10.24
CA VAL A 177 -17.79 18.21 9.54
C VAL A 177 -19.17 17.66 9.79
#